data_069908d366d2c30434998eb5ea125338
#
_entry.id   069908d366d2c30434998eb5ea125338
#
_cell.length_a   1.000
_cell.length_b   1.000
_cell.length_c   1.000
_cell.angle_alpha   90.00
_cell.angle_beta   90.00
_cell.angle_gamma   90.00
#
_symmetry.space_group_name_H-M   'P 1'
#
loop_
_entity.id
_entity.type
_entity.pdbx_description
1 polymer ?
#
loop_
_entity_poly.entity_id
_entity_poly.type
_entity_poly.pdbx_seq_one_letter_code
_entity_poly.pdbx_strand_id
1 'polypeptide(L)'
;MARTALTAQALPLASGASYFPSLPLTATCADLVFTAGDSSNNNVVPIVSGKTVVLAFNAHATTTFTLSIISVADAQGRTGDITSYAILAQKTSCFGPFQTTPAGWNNASPAGLYLNPTSSNVQFAVLSLP
;
A
#
# COMPACT_ATOMS: atom_id res chain seq x y z
N MET A 1 -11.36 -13.28 -11.35
CA MET A 1 -9.91 -13.50 -11.37
C MET A 1 -9.35 -13.20 -9.99
N ALA A 2 -8.55 -14.09 -9.44
CA ALA A 2 -7.99 -13.89 -8.11
C ALA A 2 -6.93 -12.77 -8.16
N ARG A 3 -6.99 -11.81 -7.22
CA ARG A 3 -6.00 -10.76 -7.08
C ARG A 3 -4.71 -11.32 -6.49
N THR A 4 -3.59 -10.80 -6.92
CA THR A 4 -2.28 -11.15 -6.36
C THR A 4 -2.09 -10.46 -5.01
N ALA A 5 -1.88 -11.26 -3.97
CA ALA A 5 -1.69 -10.74 -2.61
C ALA A 5 -0.30 -10.10 -2.44
N LEU A 6 -0.26 -8.96 -1.76
CA LEU A 6 0.96 -8.32 -1.29
C LEU A 6 1.13 -8.57 0.20
N THR A 7 2.38 -8.64 0.65
CA THR A 7 2.71 -8.83 2.06
C THR A 7 3.01 -7.49 2.72
N ALA A 8 2.37 -7.24 3.87
CA ALA A 8 2.67 -6.06 4.67
C ALA A 8 3.98 -6.25 5.43
N GLN A 9 4.79 -5.22 5.46
CA GLN A 9 6.04 -5.15 6.19
C GLN A 9 5.81 -4.34 7.48
N ALA A 10 6.11 -4.92 8.63
CA ALA A 10 5.98 -4.20 9.88
C ALA A 10 7.06 -3.13 10.01
N LEU A 11 6.64 -1.91 10.31
CA LEU A 11 7.56 -0.86 10.69
C LEU A 11 7.96 -1.11 12.16
N PRO A 12 9.24 -1.38 12.45
CA PRO A 12 9.66 -1.70 13.80
C PRO A 12 9.48 -0.49 14.72
N LEU A 13 8.88 -0.73 15.88
CA LEU A 13 8.89 0.25 16.96
C LEU A 13 10.31 0.39 17.50
N ALA A 14 10.72 1.62 17.76
CA ALA A 14 11.86 1.85 18.66
C ALA A 14 11.53 1.18 19.99
N SER A 15 12.31 0.16 20.36
CA SER A 15 11.98 -0.70 21.47
C SER A 15 12.03 0.02 22.83
N GLY A 16 11.03 -0.23 23.66
CA GLY A 16 10.98 0.17 25.04
C GLY A 16 10.54 1.61 25.30
N ALA A 17 10.53 2.00 26.56
CA ALA A 17 10.16 3.33 27.01
C ALA A 17 11.21 4.41 26.70
N SER A 18 12.17 4.11 25.84
CA SER A 18 13.19 5.05 25.42
C SER A 18 12.70 5.82 24.19
N TYR A 19 12.69 7.15 24.28
CA TYR A 19 12.42 8.03 23.12
C TYR A 19 13.54 7.97 22.07
N PHE A 20 14.61 7.31 22.36
CA PHE A 20 15.74 7.14 21.45
C PHE A 20 15.92 5.66 21.14
N PRO A 21 15.97 5.28 19.85
CA PRO A 21 16.31 3.90 19.52
C PRO A 21 17.69 3.56 20.08
N SER A 22 17.81 2.40 20.66
CA SER A 22 19.12 1.90 21.08
C SER A 22 19.99 1.65 19.85
N LEU A 23 21.18 2.17 19.85
CA LEU A 23 22.16 1.89 18.78
C LEU A 23 22.97 0.62 19.12
N PRO A 24 23.34 -0.18 18.11
CA PRO A 24 23.08 0.00 16.69
C PRO A 24 21.64 -0.37 16.32
N LEU A 25 21.06 0.40 15.42
CA LEU A 25 19.70 0.20 14.90
C LEU A 25 19.56 -1.03 13.99
N THR A 26 20.65 -1.69 13.66
CA THR A 26 20.70 -2.80 12.70
C THR A 26 19.81 -3.98 13.06
N ALA A 27 19.52 -4.20 14.34
CA ALA A 27 18.65 -5.27 14.80
C ALA A 27 17.13 -4.91 14.70
N THR A 28 16.80 -3.64 14.56
CA THR A 28 15.42 -3.12 14.55
C THR A 28 15.03 -2.45 13.24
N CYS A 29 15.99 -2.25 12.35
CA CYS A 29 15.75 -1.68 11.01
C CYS A 29 15.66 -2.81 10.00
N ALA A 30 14.65 -2.76 9.16
CA ALA A 30 14.50 -3.66 8.02
C ALA A 30 14.55 -2.83 6.73
N ASP A 31 15.19 -3.37 5.71
CA ASP A 31 15.16 -2.79 4.39
C ASP A 31 13.75 -2.80 3.83
N LEU A 32 13.36 -1.71 3.20
CA LEU A 32 12.08 -1.61 2.53
C LEU A 32 12.12 -2.40 1.23
N VAL A 33 11.26 -3.41 1.11
CA VAL A 33 11.19 -4.28 -0.06
C VAL A 33 10.01 -3.87 -0.94
N PHE A 34 10.30 -3.56 -2.20
CA PHE A 34 9.29 -3.31 -3.23
C PHE A 34 9.01 -4.56 -4.04
N THR A 35 7.73 -4.86 -4.24
CA THR A 35 7.25 -5.99 -5.05
C THR A 35 6.56 -5.45 -6.29
N ALA A 36 6.86 -6.02 -7.45
CA ALA A 36 6.23 -5.62 -8.70
C ALA A 36 4.70 -5.79 -8.64
N GLY A 37 3.99 -4.81 -9.15
CA GLY A 37 2.54 -4.86 -9.26
C GLY A 37 2.09 -5.87 -10.32
N ASP A 38 0.93 -6.45 -10.10
CA ASP A 38 0.29 -7.34 -11.07
C ASP A 38 -0.75 -6.55 -11.86
N SER A 39 -0.40 -6.12 -13.05
CA SER A 39 -1.32 -5.37 -13.91
C SER A 39 -2.37 -6.24 -14.61
N SER A 40 -2.22 -7.57 -14.59
CA SER A 40 -3.16 -8.50 -15.21
C SER A 40 -4.29 -8.91 -14.25
N ASN A 41 -3.94 -9.22 -12.99
CA ASN A 41 -4.90 -9.68 -11.98
C ASN A 41 -5.19 -8.61 -10.90
N ASN A 42 -4.42 -7.52 -10.91
CA ASN A 42 -4.40 -6.50 -9.86
C ASN A 42 -3.92 -7.05 -8.50
N ASN A 43 -3.74 -6.17 -7.54
CA ASN A 43 -3.21 -6.55 -6.24
C ASN A 43 -4.25 -6.38 -5.13
N VAL A 44 -4.05 -7.14 -4.05
CA VAL A 44 -4.78 -6.99 -2.79
C VAL A 44 -3.78 -6.93 -1.63
N VAL A 45 -4.07 -6.06 -0.69
CA VAL A 45 -3.24 -5.85 0.51
C VAL A 45 -4.08 -6.13 1.74
N PRO A 46 -3.62 -6.98 2.68
CA PRO A 46 -4.25 -7.06 3.99
C PRO A 46 -4.19 -5.68 4.67
N ILE A 47 -5.31 -5.24 5.22
CA ILE A 47 -5.42 -3.91 5.81
C ILE A 47 -5.71 -3.98 7.30
N VAL A 48 -4.99 -3.17 8.08
CA VAL A 48 -5.28 -2.87 9.47
C VAL A 48 -5.67 -1.41 9.56
N SER A 49 -6.86 -1.14 10.10
CA SER A 49 -7.45 0.19 10.15
C SER A 49 -6.52 1.22 10.81
N GLY A 50 -6.25 2.30 10.08
CA GLY A 50 -5.40 3.38 10.54
C GLY A 50 -3.90 3.07 10.59
N LYS A 51 -3.47 1.88 10.18
CA LYS A 51 -2.08 1.43 10.31
C LYS A 51 -1.44 1.00 9.00
N THR A 52 -2.20 0.77 7.95
CA THR A 52 -1.68 0.32 6.66
C THR A 52 -1.37 1.51 5.75
N VAL A 53 -0.13 1.58 5.32
CA VAL A 53 0.39 2.59 4.37
C VAL A 53 0.96 1.87 3.16
N VAL A 54 0.67 2.38 1.97
CA VAL A 54 1.18 1.84 0.71
C VAL A 54 2.11 2.86 0.07
N LEU A 55 3.31 2.42 -0.24
CA LEU A 55 4.24 3.14 -1.11
C LEU A 55 4.17 2.53 -2.50
N ALA A 56 4.00 3.36 -3.51
CA ALA A 56 3.99 2.93 -4.91
C ALA A 56 5.13 3.65 -5.65
N PHE A 57 6.06 2.88 -6.17
CA PHE A 57 7.22 3.34 -6.91
C PHE A 57 7.11 2.97 -8.39
N ASN A 58 7.26 3.93 -9.27
CA ASN A 58 7.36 3.66 -10.70
C ASN A 58 8.82 3.43 -11.09
N ALA A 59 9.18 2.19 -11.32
CA ALA A 59 10.55 1.78 -11.64
C ALA A 59 10.94 2.06 -13.11
N HIS A 60 10.02 2.49 -13.97
CA HIS A 60 10.32 2.78 -15.36
C HIS A 60 11.17 4.07 -15.50
N ALA A 61 12.08 4.08 -16.45
CA ALA A 61 13.03 5.18 -16.60
C ALA A 61 12.37 6.49 -17.10
N THR A 62 11.34 6.40 -17.93
CA THR A 62 10.79 7.56 -18.65
C THR A 62 9.27 7.62 -18.71
N THR A 63 8.56 6.50 -18.54
CA THR A 63 7.10 6.42 -18.74
C THR A 63 6.35 6.60 -17.43
N THR A 64 5.34 7.44 -17.44
CA THR A 64 4.36 7.57 -16.34
C THR A 64 3.36 6.43 -16.41
N PHE A 65 3.09 5.78 -15.29
CA PHE A 65 2.02 4.81 -15.14
C PHE A 65 1.01 5.28 -14.10
N THR A 66 -0.17 4.68 -14.12
CA THR A 66 -1.24 5.06 -13.19
C THR A 66 -1.57 3.93 -12.22
N LEU A 67 -2.09 4.32 -11.08
CA LEU A 67 -2.60 3.45 -10.03
C LEU A 67 -4.01 3.89 -9.67
N SER A 68 -4.92 2.94 -9.60
CA SER A 68 -6.23 3.16 -8.98
C SER A 68 -6.32 2.35 -7.69
N ILE A 69 -6.90 2.95 -6.65
CA ILE A 69 -7.14 2.32 -5.36
C ILE A 69 -8.64 2.34 -5.12
N ILE A 70 -9.22 1.16 -4.90
CA ILE A 70 -10.66 0.96 -4.87
C ILE A 70 -11.15 0.93 -3.43
N SER A 71 -12.07 1.83 -3.12
CA SER A 71 -12.76 1.90 -1.83
C SER A 71 -14.00 1.00 -1.79
N VAL A 72 -14.56 0.87 -0.61
CA VAL A 72 -15.87 0.23 -0.40
C VAL A 72 -16.94 1.32 -0.43
N ALA A 73 -18.04 1.06 -1.13
CA ALA A 73 -19.17 1.97 -1.14
C ALA A 73 -19.78 2.13 0.26
N ASP A 74 -20.18 3.34 0.60
CA ASP A 74 -20.93 3.61 1.82
C ASP A 74 -22.41 3.13 1.71
N ALA A 75 -23.18 3.31 2.76
CA ALA A 75 -24.59 2.89 2.80
C ALA A 75 -25.46 3.57 1.74
N GLN A 76 -25.01 4.69 1.18
CA GLN A 76 -25.66 5.43 0.11
C GLN A 76 -25.09 5.09 -1.29
N GLY A 77 -24.18 4.14 -1.37
CA GLY A 77 -23.54 3.71 -2.62
C GLY A 77 -22.42 4.63 -3.14
N ARG A 78 -21.95 5.57 -2.32
CA ARG A 78 -20.85 6.46 -2.71
C ARG A 78 -19.50 5.80 -2.45
N THR A 79 -18.55 6.00 -3.35
CA THR A 79 -17.17 5.52 -3.23
C THR A 79 -16.21 6.69 -3.13
N GLY A 80 -15.06 6.44 -2.52
CA GLY A 80 -13.94 7.39 -2.42
C GLY A 80 -12.72 6.92 -3.21
N ASP A 81 -12.92 6.25 -4.34
CA ASP A 81 -11.85 5.68 -5.13
C ASP A 81 -10.80 6.71 -5.54
N ILE A 82 -9.54 6.32 -5.44
CA ILE A 82 -8.45 7.04 -6.09
C ILE A 82 -8.36 6.48 -7.51
N THR A 83 -8.74 7.28 -8.50
CA THR A 83 -8.82 6.82 -9.89
C THR A 83 -7.65 7.34 -10.70
N SER A 84 -6.91 6.44 -11.35
CA SER A 84 -5.84 6.76 -12.31
C SER A 84 -4.83 7.77 -11.80
N TYR A 85 -4.40 7.64 -10.55
CA TYR A 85 -3.34 8.49 -10.00
C TYR A 85 -2.05 8.27 -10.77
N ALA A 86 -1.51 9.35 -11.35
CA ALA A 86 -0.30 9.28 -12.17
C ALA A 86 0.96 9.26 -11.29
N ILE A 87 1.75 8.19 -11.41
CA ILE A 87 3.06 8.07 -10.77
C ILE A 87 4.11 8.30 -11.85
N LEU A 88 4.79 9.43 -11.76
CA LEU A 88 5.82 9.81 -12.72
C LEU A 88 6.99 8.83 -12.67
N ALA A 89 7.71 8.73 -13.79
CA ALA A 89 8.90 7.86 -13.90
C ALA A 89 9.89 8.12 -12.76
N GLN A 90 10.41 7.07 -12.14
CA GLN A 90 11.38 7.11 -11.05
C GLN A 90 10.89 7.87 -9.79
N LYS A 91 9.56 8.00 -9.61
CA LYS A 91 8.98 8.64 -8.43
C LYS A 91 8.22 7.65 -7.56
N THR A 92 8.17 7.93 -6.27
CA THR A 92 7.41 7.19 -5.27
C THR A 92 6.28 8.05 -4.75
N SER A 93 5.09 7.46 -4.67
CA SER A 93 3.92 8.08 -4.03
C SER A 93 3.54 7.28 -2.80
N CYS A 94 3.03 7.95 -1.78
CA CYS A 94 2.63 7.35 -0.51
C CYS A 94 1.12 7.53 -0.31
N PHE A 95 0.44 6.46 0.09
CA PHE A 95 -1.01 6.44 0.30
C PHE A 95 -1.34 5.86 1.67
N GLY A 96 -2.28 6.48 2.35
CA GLY A 96 -2.73 6.04 3.67
C GLY A 96 -2.39 7.02 4.80
N PRO A 97 -2.53 6.61 6.08
CA PRO A 97 -3.07 5.31 6.48
C PRO A 97 -4.56 5.13 6.14
N PHE A 98 -4.93 3.89 5.79
CA PHE A 98 -6.29 3.57 5.34
C PHE A 98 -7.18 3.17 6.50
N GLN A 99 -8.44 3.65 6.49
CA GLN A 99 -9.47 3.29 7.46
C GLN A 99 -10.37 2.18 6.92
N THR A 100 -10.86 1.33 7.80
CA THR A 100 -11.77 0.23 7.41
C THR A 100 -13.23 0.50 7.73
N THR A 101 -13.52 1.54 8.50
CA THR A 101 -14.88 1.92 8.93
C THR A 101 -15.05 3.44 8.91
N PRO A 102 -16.28 3.97 8.75
CA PRO A 102 -17.57 3.30 8.52
C PRO A 102 -17.77 2.78 7.09
N ALA A 103 -17.26 3.47 6.09
CA ALA A 103 -17.10 3.02 4.72
C ALA A 103 -15.62 3.20 4.40
N GLY A 104 -14.94 2.16 4.07
CA GLY A 104 -13.50 2.25 4.08
C GLY A 104 -12.86 1.61 2.87
N TRP A 105 -11.73 1.04 3.13
CA TRP A 105 -10.85 0.53 2.10
C TRP A 105 -10.71 -1.00 2.16
N ASN A 106 -11.44 -1.67 3.06
CA ASN A 106 -11.37 -3.13 3.21
C ASN A 106 -12.45 -3.80 2.36
N ASN A 107 -12.13 -4.14 1.14
CA ASN A 107 -13.02 -4.89 0.26
C ASN A 107 -13.21 -6.33 0.78
N ALA A 108 -14.33 -6.97 0.41
CA ALA A 108 -14.75 -8.20 1.07
C ALA A 108 -14.21 -9.50 0.45
N SER A 109 -13.98 -9.54 -0.87
CA SER A 109 -13.67 -10.80 -1.55
C SER A 109 -12.72 -10.60 -2.75
N PRO A 110 -11.44 -10.89 -2.56
CA PRO A 110 -10.74 -11.20 -1.32
C PRO A 110 -10.70 -9.99 -0.38
N ALA A 111 -10.63 -10.26 0.93
CA ALA A 111 -10.58 -9.18 1.91
C ALA A 111 -9.30 -8.36 1.77
N GLY A 112 -9.42 -7.03 1.75
CA GLY A 112 -8.26 -6.14 1.69
C GLY A 112 -8.45 -4.88 0.86
N LEU A 113 -7.39 -4.10 0.81
CA LEU A 113 -7.25 -2.91 -0.03
C LEU A 113 -6.95 -3.36 -1.47
N TYR A 114 -7.68 -2.82 -2.43
CA TYR A 114 -7.50 -3.16 -3.84
C TYR A 114 -6.66 -2.12 -4.56
N LEU A 115 -5.56 -2.58 -5.15
CA LEU A 115 -4.63 -1.78 -5.93
C LEU A 115 -4.65 -2.26 -7.39
N ASN A 116 -4.95 -1.36 -8.30
CA ASN A 116 -5.04 -1.64 -9.73
C ASN A 116 -3.97 -0.85 -10.48
N PRO A 117 -2.74 -1.38 -10.60
CA PRO A 117 -1.68 -0.76 -11.38
C PRO A 117 -1.88 -1.00 -12.87
N THR A 118 -1.47 -0.04 -13.70
CA THR A 118 -1.51 -0.21 -15.17
C THR A 118 -0.26 -0.87 -15.74
N SER A 119 0.75 -1.12 -14.91
CA SER A 119 2.00 -1.76 -15.31
C SER A 119 2.67 -2.43 -14.12
N SER A 120 3.39 -3.52 -14.35
CA SER A 120 4.27 -4.16 -13.37
C SER A 120 5.47 -3.29 -12.97
N ASN A 121 5.75 -2.21 -13.71
CA ASN A 121 6.74 -1.21 -13.29
C ASN A 121 6.26 -0.37 -12.09
N VAL A 122 4.97 -0.36 -11.80
CA VAL A 122 4.46 0.16 -10.52
C VAL A 122 4.71 -0.91 -9.47
N GLN A 123 5.66 -0.66 -8.60
CA GLN A 123 6.08 -1.56 -7.53
C GLN A 123 5.54 -1.08 -6.20
N PHE A 124 5.20 -2.00 -5.33
CA PHE A 124 4.57 -1.69 -4.04
C PHE A 124 5.43 -2.13 -2.86
N ALA A 125 5.49 -1.26 -1.86
CA ALA A 125 5.88 -1.62 -0.52
C ALA A 125 4.72 -1.28 0.42
N VAL A 126 4.29 -2.25 1.19
CA VAL A 126 3.19 -2.10 2.14
C VAL A 126 3.77 -2.06 3.54
N LEU A 127 3.48 -0.99 4.25
CA LEU A 127 3.93 -0.80 5.64
C LEU A 127 2.76 -0.97 6.60
N SER A 128 2.99 -1.72 7.67
CA SER A 128 2.12 -1.75 8.83
C SER A 128 2.75 -0.92 9.94
N LEU A 129 2.07 0.17 10.29
CA LEU A 129 2.50 1.04 11.39
C LEU A 129 2.30 0.33 12.74
N PRO A 130 3.10 0.68 13.74
CA PRO A 130 2.98 0.12 15.08
C PRO A 130 1.70 0.52 15.81
#